data_c5d98bab39c3aae6e07aeef6cf10eee9
#
_entry.id   c5d98bab39c3aae6e07aeef6cf10eee9
#
_cell.length_a   1.000
_cell.length_b   1.000
_cell.length_c   1.000
_cell.angle_alpha   90.00
_cell.angle_beta   90.00
_cell.angle_gamma   90.00
#
_symmetry.space_group_name_H-M   'P 1'
#
loop_
_entity.id
_entity.type
_entity.pdbx_description
1 polymer ?
#
loop_
_entity_poly.entity_id
_entity_poly.type
_entity_poly.pdbx_seq_one_letter_code
_entity_poly.pdbx_strand_id
1 'polypeptide(L)'
;MEKQRNMTSIFLCTENKILLLFRQGSKVVNNMWIGSAGGHFEEYELNDARACVLRELKEELSVEESMLSDLQLRYITMRNVGGEVRINYFFFANLKNAEELELQSDEGILQWFYHDEIKNLEMSFSAKYVMEHYLEVGRFNQMLYGGIASGEKMVFTEMQE
;
A
#
# COMPACT_ATOMS: atom_id res chain seq x y z
N MET A 1 -13.10 -3.84 25.20
CA MET A 1 -11.81 -3.43 24.58
C MET A 1 -12.00 -3.38 23.08
N GLU A 2 -11.82 -2.23 22.52
CA GLU A 2 -11.87 -2.08 21.07
C GLU A 2 -10.67 -2.78 20.44
N LYS A 3 -10.91 -3.45 19.33
CA LYS A 3 -9.86 -4.09 18.57
C LYS A 3 -9.23 -3.10 17.60
N GLN A 4 -7.92 -3.14 17.53
CA GLN A 4 -7.15 -2.35 16.56
C GLN A 4 -6.28 -3.28 15.72
N ARG A 5 -6.08 -2.88 14.49
CA ARG A 5 -5.26 -3.62 13.55
C ARG A 5 -4.40 -2.65 12.75
N ASN A 6 -3.10 -2.73 12.99
CA ASN A 6 -2.12 -1.89 12.29
C ASN A 6 -1.46 -2.68 11.17
N MET A 7 -1.45 -2.10 9.99
CA MET A 7 -0.90 -2.74 8.80
C MET A 7 -0.11 -1.72 7.97
N THR A 8 0.84 -2.22 7.21
CA THR A 8 1.50 -1.43 6.18
C THR A 8 1.15 -1.98 4.81
N SER A 9 1.21 -1.11 3.82
CA SER A 9 1.19 -1.45 2.41
C SER A 9 2.19 -0.56 1.69
N ILE A 10 2.74 -1.04 0.59
CA ILE A 10 3.60 -0.25 -0.26
C ILE A 10 3.23 -0.41 -1.71
N PHE A 11 3.29 0.69 -2.44
CA PHE A 11 3.21 0.69 -3.89
C PHE A 11 4.60 0.99 -4.44
N LEU A 12 5.20 -0.02 -5.08
CA LEU A 12 6.45 0.15 -5.79
C LEU A 12 6.17 0.76 -7.14
N CYS A 13 6.93 1.79 -7.49
CA CYS A 13 6.70 2.59 -8.68
C CYS A 13 7.94 2.64 -9.56
N THR A 14 7.72 2.83 -10.84
CA THR A 14 8.68 3.38 -11.78
C THR A 14 8.17 4.76 -12.18
N GLU A 15 8.81 5.41 -13.15
CA GLU A 15 8.40 6.74 -13.61
C GLU A 15 6.92 6.80 -14.01
N ASN A 16 6.39 5.76 -14.65
CA ASN A 16 5.04 5.77 -15.22
C ASN A 16 4.21 4.52 -14.90
N LYS A 17 4.73 3.61 -14.08
CA LYS A 17 4.04 2.36 -13.73
C LYS A 17 4.04 2.13 -12.23
N ILE A 18 3.05 1.36 -11.77
CA ILE A 18 2.92 0.93 -10.39
C ILE A 18 2.77 -0.59 -10.36
N LEU A 19 3.50 -1.24 -9.46
CA LEU A 19 3.43 -2.69 -9.26
C LEU A 19 2.30 -3.02 -8.30
N LEU A 20 1.39 -3.86 -8.74
CA LEU A 20 0.29 -4.35 -7.91
C LEU A 20 0.36 -5.87 -7.80
N LEU A 21 -0.20 -6.39 -6.71
CA LEU A 21 -0.34 -7.81 -6.46
C LEU A 21 -1.81 -8.21 -6.63
N PHE A 22 -2.05 -9.20 -7.47
CA PHE A 22 -3.36 -9.85 -7.54
C PHE A 22 -3.36 -11.00 -6.53
N ARG A 23 -4.04 -10.80 -5.42
CA ARG A 23 -4.02 -11.73 -4.31
C ARG A 23 -4.89 -12.93 -4.59
N GLN A 24 -4.31 -14.12 -4.39
CA GLN A 24 -4.98 -15.40 -4.57
C GLN A 24 -4.73 -16.30 -3.36
N GLY A 25 -5.69 -17.19 -3.08
CA GLY A 25 -5.56 -18.16 -2.00
C GLY A 25 -5.75 -17.61 -0.59
N SER A 26 -6.14 -16.34 -0.44
CA SER A 26 -6.45 -15.74 0.85
C SER A 26 -7.91 -15.94 1.21
N LYS A 27 -8.20 -16.06 2.51
CA LYS A 27 -9.58 -16.12 3.01
C LYS A 27 -10.21 -14.73 3.21
N VAL A 28 -9.38 -13.67 3.28
CA VAL A 28 -9.83 -12.32 3.64
C VAL A 28 -9.95 -11.42 2.42
N VAL A 29 -8.89 -11.37 1.61
CA VAL A 29 -8.88 -10.62 0.36
C VAL A 29 -8.48 -11.59 -0.74
N ASN A 30 -9.37 -11.81 -1.69
CA ASN A 30 -9.15 -12.78 -2.74
C ASN A 30 -9.66 -12.24 -4.08
N ASN A 31 -8.90 -12.50 -5.14
CA ASN A 31 -9.23 -12.05 -6.49
C ASN A 31 -9.36 -10.53 -6.61
N MET A 32 -8.52 -9.81 -5.88
CA MET A 32 -8.45 -8.34 -5.93
C MET A 32 -7.00 -7.90 -6.03
N TRP A 33 -6.82 -6.75 -6.66
CA TRP A 33 -5.53 -6.09 -6.69
C TRP A 33 -5.29 -5.32 -5.41
N ILE A 34 -4.08 -5.42 -4.87
CA ILE A 34 -3.62 -4.73 -3.66
C ILE A 34 -2.23 -4.15 -3.91
N GLY A 35 -1.67 -3.48 -2.91
CA GLY A 35 -0.30 -2.97 -2.99
C GLY A 35 0.72 -4.06 -3.28
N SER A 36 1.91 -3.67 -3.66
CA SER A 36 2.99 -4.57 -4.06
C SER A 36 3.37 -5.55 -2.96
N ALA A 37 3.40 -5.08 -1.71
CA ALA A 37 3.70 -5.84 -0.51
C ALA A 37 3.09 -5.13 0.71
N GLY A 38 3.08 -5.80 1.84
CA GLY A 38 2.61 -5.24 3.10
C GLY A 38 2.19 -6.33 4.07
N GLY A 39 1.84 -5.91 5.28
CA GLY A 39 1.38 -6.84 6.29
C GLY A 39 1.20 -6.19 7.65
N HIS A 40 0.91 -7.03 8.63
CA HIS A 40 0.67 -6.60 9.99
C HIS A 40 1.95 -6.19 10.70
N PHE A 41 1.83 -5.20 11.60
CA PHE A 41 2.91 -4.82 12.48
C PHE A 41 3.24 -5.97 13.44
N GLU A 42 4.52 -6.22 13.60
CA GLU A 42 5.02 -6.98 14.74
C GLU A 42 5.05 -6.08 15.98
N GLU A 43 5.05 -6.67 17.17
CA GLU A 43 5.00 -5.90 18.41
C GLU A 43 6.12 -4.86 18.51
N TYR A 44 7.33 -5.22 18.10
CA TYR A 44 8.48 -4.31 18.14
C TYR A 44 8.45 -3.22 17.08
N GLU A 45 7.48 -3.27 16.15
CA GLU A 45 7.32 -2.29 15.07
C GLU A 45 6.23 -1.26 15.32
N LEU A 46 5.52 -1.35 16.46
CA LEU A 46 4.30 -0.55 16.69
C LEU A 46 4.47 0.97 16.55
N ASN A 47 5.68 1.48 16.77
CA ASN A 47 5.99 2.89 16.59
C ASN A 47 6.94 3.13 15.40
N ASP A 48 7.06 2.16 14.52
CA ASP A 48 8.01 2.21 13.40
C ASP A 48 7.42 1.54 12.16
N ALA A 49 6.53 2.27 11.49
CA ALA A 49 5.89 1.77 10.28
C ALA A 49 6.91 1.49 9.16
N ARG A 50 7.99 2.28 9.10
CA ARG A 50 9.04 2.08 8.11
C ARG A 50 9.73 0.73 8.29
N ALA A 51 10.05 0.35 9.53
CA ALA A 51 10.62 -0.97 9.80
C ALA A 51 9.70 -2.10 9.36
N CYS A 52 8.40 -1.96 9.62
CA CYS A 52 7.40 -2.94 9.21
C CYS A 52 7.36 -3.12 7.68
N VAL A 53 7.25 -2.05 6.94
CA VAL A 53 7.14 -2.14 5.47
C VAL A 53 8.42 -2.69 4.84
N LEU A 54 9.60 -2.33 5.37
CA LEU A 54 10.86 -2.85 4.88
C LEU A 54 11.02 -4.34 5.16
N ARG A 55 10.58 -4.79 6.33
CA ARG A 55 10.57 -6.22 6.66
C ARG A 55 9.66 -7.00 5.72
N GLU A 56 8.44 -6.51 5.51
CA GLU A 56 7.47 -7.17 4.60
C GLU A 56 7.98 -7.22 3.15
N LEU A 57 8.61 -6.14 2.68
CA LEU A 57 9.21 -6.11 1.35
C LEU A 57 10.28 -7.20 1.18
N LYS A 58 11.12 -7.34 2.20
CA LYS A 58 12.17 -8.36 2.16
C LYS A 58 11.60 -9.76 2.20
N GLU A 59 10.65 -10.02 3.09
CA GLU A 59 10.02 -11.33 3.25
C GLU A 59 9.21 -11.73 2.01
N GLU A 60 8.43 -10.82 1.46
CA GLU A 60 7.50 -11.14 0.37
C GLU A 60 8.13 -11.06 -1.02
N LEU A 61 9.01 -10.10 -1.28
CA LEU A 61 9.53 -9.82 -2.60
C LEU A 61 11.06 -9.89 -2.72
N SER A 62 11.75 -10.14 -1.62
CA SER A 62 13.22 -10.09 -1.56
C SER A 62 13.77 -8.72 -1.99
N VAL A 63 13.02 -7.65 -1.74
CA VAL A 63 13.43 -6.29 -2.04
C VAL A 63 14.07 -5.66 -0.80
N GLU A 64 15.30 -5.18 -0.96
CA GLU A 64 16.07 -4.50 0.10
C GLU A 64 15.91 -2.98 -0.02
N GLU A 65 16.10 -2.28 1.08
CA GLU A 65 16.00 -0.81 1.10
C GLU A 65 16.93 -0.14 0.08
N SER A 66 18.13 -0.68 -0.11
CA SER A 66 19.10 -0.17 -1.09
C SER A 66 18.59 -0.20 -2.53
N MET A 67 17.58 -1.02 -2.81
CA MET A 67 16.96 -1.12 -4.13
C MET A 67 15.88 -0.04 -4.36
N LEU A 68 15.60 0.77 -3.35
CA LEU A 68 14.55 1.79 -3.39
C LEU A 68 15.12 3.20 -3.42
N SER A 69 14.36 4.12 -4.00
CA SER A 69 14.55 5.56 -3.83
C SER A 69 13.21 6.19 -3.45
N ASP A 70 13.27 7.32 -2.74
CA ASP A 70 12.09 8.10 -2.35
C ASP A 70 11.03 7.29 -1.59
N LEU A 71 11.49 6.44 -0.67
CA LEU A 71 10.56 5.73 0.22
C LEU A 71 9.91 6.72 1.17
N GLN A 72 8.60 6.89 1.05
CA GLN A 72 7.84 7.85 1.83
C GLN A 72 6.51 7.27 2.28
N LEU A 73 6.13 7.57 3.52
CA LEU A 73 4.76 7.38 3.98
C LEU A 73 3.91 8.48 3.37
N ARG A 74 2.89 8.11 2.59
CA ARG A 74 2.08 9.07 1.86
C ARG A 74 0.62 9.09 2.31
N TYR A 75 0.11 7.98 2.84
CA TYR A 75 -1.28 7.89 3.29
C TYR A 75 -1.38 7.09 4.58
N ILE A 76 -2.21 7.56 5.48
CA ILE A 76 -2.64 6.77 6.64
C ILE A 76 -4.17 6.73 6.57
N THR A 77 -4.74 5.52 6.51
CA THR A 77 -6.19 5.37 6.43
C THR A 77 -6.72 4.67 7.67
N MET A 78 -7.94 5.03 8.05
CA MET A 78 -8.65 4.44 9.18
C MET A 78 -10.02 3.97 8.72
N ARG A 79 -10.38 2.77 9.14
CA ARG A 79 -11.65 2.13 8.80
C ARG A 79 -12.15 1.30 9.96
N ASN A 80 -13.44 1.40 10.25
CA ASN A 80 -14.08 0.55 11.25
C ASN A 80 -14.82 -0.59 10.55
N VAL A 81 -14.40 -1.82 10.80
CA VAL A 81 -15.01 -3.01 10.20
C VAL A 81 -15.41 -3.96 11.31
N GLY A 82 -16.73 -4.06 11.57
CA GLY A 82 -17.26 -4.97 12.59
C GLY A 82 -16.70 -4.70 13.98
N GLY A 83 -16.47 -3.44 14.34
CA GLY A 83 -15.93 -3.06 15.64
C GLY A 83 -14.40 -3.11 15.74
N GLU A 84 -13.73 -3.49 14.66
CA GLU A 84 -12.27 -3.44 14.58
C GLU A 84 -11.82 -2.20 13.83
N VAL A 85 -11.00 -1.36 14.46
CA VAL A 85 -10.40 -0.19 13.80
C VAL A 85 -9.14 -0.63 13.07
N ARG A 86 -9.18 -0.54 11.76
CA ARG A 86 -8.08 -0.90 10.89
C ARG A 86 -7.35 0.36 10.46
N ILE A 87 -6.06 0.41 10.74
CA ILE A 87 -5.19 1.53 10.39
C ILE A 87 -4.15 1.00 9.41
N ASN A 88 -4.14 1.58 8.21
CA ASN A 88 -3.20 1.23 7.15
C ASN A 88 -2.24 2.38 6.88
N TYR A 89 -0.96 2.08 6.87
CA TYR A 89 0.11 3.00 6.54
C TYR A 89 0.59 2.67 5.13
N PHE A 90 0.29 3.54 4.18
CA PHE A 90 0.63 3.34 2.77
C PHE A 90 1.88 4.10 2.40
N PHE A 91 2.89 3.34 2.02
CA PHE A 91 4.16 3.86 1.51
C PHE A 91 4.17 3.82 -0.01
N PHE A 92 4.94 4.73 -0.58
CA PHE A 92 5.30 4.71 -2.00
C PHE A 92 6.82 4.77 -2.09
N ALA A 93 7.39 4.09 -3.05
CA ALA A 93 8.82 4.12 -3.32
C ALA A 93 9.07 3.81 -4.78
N ASN A 94 10.15 4.38 -5.33
CA ASN A 94 10.62 4.00 -6.65
C ASN A 94 11.54 2.79 -6.53
N LEU A 95 11.34 1.81 -7.40
CA LEU A 95 12.19 0.63 -7.48
C LEU A 95 13.28 0.87 -8.53
N LYS A 96 14.53 0.88 -8.09
CA LYS A 96 15.68 1.06 -8.99
C LYS A 96 15.86 -0.18 -9.84
N ASN A 97 16.23 0.01 -11.10
CA ASN A 97 16.52 -1.08 -12.03
C ASN A 97 15.39 -2.11 -12.13
N ALA A 98 14.15 -1.65 -12.06
CA ALA A 98 12.97 -2.51 -12.08
C ALA A 98 12.93 -3.44 -13.30
N GLU A 99 13.42 -2.97 -14.44
CA GLU A 99 13.46 -3.74 -15.69
C GLU A 99 14.37 -4.97 -15.61
N GLU A 100 15.36 -4.95 -14.71
CA GLU A 100 16.32 -6.05 -14.54
C GLU A 100 15.89 -7.04 -13.46
N LEU A 101 14.77 -6.78 -12.78
CA LEU A 101 14.31 -7.59 -11.66
C LEU A 101 13.12 -8.47 -12.07
N GLU A 102 13.21 -9.75 -11.69
CA GLU A 102 12.10 -10.68 -11.81
C GLU A 102 11.52 -10.90 -10.42
N LEU A 103 10.54 -10.05 -10.04
CA LEU A 103 9.89 -10.15 -8.74
C LEU A 103 8.82 -11.22 -8.77
N GLN A 104 8.76 -12.01 -7.69
CA GLN A 104 7.75 -13.05 -7.50
C GLN A 104 7.19 -12.95 -6.09
N SER A 105 5.94 -13.33 -5.92
CA SER A 105 5.27 -13.40 -4.63
C SER A 105 4.56 -14.73 -4.49
N ASP A 106 4.66 -15.33 -3.31
CA ASP A 106 3.90 -16.55 -2.97
C ASP A 106 2.43 -16.26 -2.72
N GLU A 107 2.05 -14.98 -2.60
CA GLU A 107 0.68 -14.56 -2.28
C GLU A 107 -0.20 -14.30 -3.49
N GLY A 108 0.36 -14.29 -4.68
CA GLY A 108 -0.39 -14.04 -5.91
C GLY A 108 0.49 -13.63 -7.08
N ILE A 109 -0.12 -12.92 -8.00
CA ILE A 109 0.50 -12.51 -9.27
C ILE A 109 0.86 -11.03 -9.21
N LEU A 110 2.13 -10.71 -9.48
CA LEU A 110 2.61 -9.34 -9.57
C LEU A 110 2.51 -8.86 -11.02
N GLN A 111 2.05 -7.62 -11.20
CA GLN A 111 1.98 -7.00 -12.52
C GLN A 111 2.21 -5.50 -12.43
N TRP A 112 2.99 -4.98 -13.37
CA TRP A 112 3.19 -3.55 -13.55
C TRP A 112 2.06 -2.99 -14.40
N PHE A 113 1.49 -1.87 -13.95
CA PHE A 113 0.42 -1.17 -14.65
C PHE A 113 0.81 0.27 -14.93
N TYR A 114 0.47 0.76 -16.11
CA TYR A 114 0.47 2.20 -16.37
C TYR A 114 -0.63 2.87 -15.54
N HIS A 115 -0.46 4.15 -15.24
CA HIS A 115 -1.41 4.88 -14.39
C HIS A 115 -2.85 4.83 -14.91
N ASP A 116 -3.05 4.94 -16.21
CA ASP A 116 -4.39 4.93 -16.80
C ASP A 116 -5.07 3.56 -16.81
N GLU A 117 -4.31 2.49 -16.60
CA GLU A 117 -4.87 1.15 -16.53
C GLU A 117 -5.46 0.83 -15.14
N ILE A 118 -5.01 1.53 -14.10
CA ILE A 118 -5.32 1.19 -12.71
C ILE A 118 -6.76 1.50 -12.33
N LYS A 119 -7.34 2.58 -12.87
CA LYS A 119 -8.68 3.04 -12.51
C LYS A 119 -9.79 2.04 -12.77
N ASN A 120 -9.55 1.05 -13.65
CA ASN A 120 -10.54 0.04 -14.02
C ASN A 120 -10.33 -1.29 -13.27
N LEU A 121 -9.32 -1.38 -12.42
CA LEU A 121 -9.01 -2.59 -11.68
C LEU A 121 -9.91 -2.71 -10.44
N GLU A 122 -10.27 -3.95 -10.13
CA GLU A 122 -10.94 -4.25 -8.88
C GLU A 122 -9.91 -4.36 -7.77
N MET A 123 -9.93 -3.40 -6.84
CA MET A 123 -8.95 -3.30 -5.76
C MET A 123 -9.64 -3.44 -4.40
N SER A 124 -8.88 -3.83 -3.38
CA SER A 124 -9.36 -3.80 -2.01
C SER A 124 -9.74 -2.39 -1.60
N PHE A 125 -10.65 -2.25 -0.64
CA PHE A 125 -11.30 -0.98 -0.30
C PHE A 125 -10.33 0.18 -0.08
N SER A 126 -9.43 0.06 0.88
CA SER A 126 -8.53 1.18 1.21
C SER A 126 -7.52 1.45 0.10
N ALA A 127 -6.98 0.40 -0.51
CA ALA A 127 -6.04 0.55 -1.63
C ALA A 127 -6.68 1.25 -2.82
N LYS A 128 -7.95 0.94 -3.10
CA LYS A 128 -8.71 1.59 -4.17
C LYS A 128 -8.79 3.10 -3.99
N TYR A 129 -9.22 3.54 -2.82
CA TYR A 129 -9.38 4.98 -2.56
C TYR A 129 -8.04 5.70 -2.49
N VAL A 130 -7.03 5.08 -1.89
CA VAL A 130 -5.66 5.64 -1.89
C VAL A 130 -5.16 5.81 -3.32
N MET A 131 -5.34 4.78 -4.15
CA MET A 131 -4.86 4.84 -5.53
C MET A 131 -5.60 5.89 -6.36
N GLU A 132 -6.92 6.00 -6.21
CA GLU A 132 -7.70 7.05 -6.87
C GLU A 132 -7.18 8.44 -6.50
N HIS A 133 -7.00 8.70 -5.20
CA HIS A 133 -6.48 9.99 -4.73
C HIS A 133 -5.05 10.24 -5.21
N TYR A 134 -4.21 9.22 -5.12
CA TYR A 134 -2.82 9.33 -5.57
C TYR A 134 -2.72 9.73 -7.05
N LEU A 135 -3.47 9.04 -7.91
CA LEU A 135 -3.42 9.30 -9.35
C LEU A 135 -3.96 10.68 -9.72
N GLU A 136 -4.97 11.18 -9.00
CA GLU A 136 -5.58 12.48 -9.29
C GLU A 136 -4.86 13.64 -8.60
N VAL A 137 -4.34 13.45 -7.40
CA VAL A 137 -3.83 14.51 -6.55
C VAL A 137 -2.43 14.20 -6.01
N GLY A 138 -2.29 13.12 -5.29
CA GLY A 138 -1.09 12.87 -4.47
C GLY A 138 0.20 12.72 -5.26
N ARG A 139 0.16 12.19 -6.46
CA ARG A 139 1.35 12.00 -7.28
C ARG A 139 2.01 13.31 -7.73
N PHE A 140 1.28 14.41 -7.65
CA PHE A 140 1.77 15.73 -8.05
C PHE A 140 2.36 16.53 -6.89
N ASN A 141 2.42 15.95 -5.70
CA ASN A 141 3.01 16.57 -4.51
C ASN A 141 3.71 15.53 -3.63
N GLN A 142 4.20 15.95 -2.46
CA GLN A 142 4.91 15.09 -1.50
C GLN A 142 4.20 15.07 -0.14
N MET A 143 2.93 15.45 -0.10
CA MET A 143 2.20 15.58 1.14
C MET A 143 1.79 14.24 1.74
N LEU A 144 1.62 14.22 3.05
CA LEU A 144 1.03 13.12 3.79
C LEU A 144 -0.48 13.37 3.94
N TYR A 145 -1.28 12.37 3.60
CA TYR A 145 -2.73 12.44 3.69
C TYR A 145 -3.28 11.45 4.71
N GLY A 146 -4.25 11.91 5.49
CA GLY A 146 -5.07 11.02 6.32
C GLY A 146 -6.40 10.74 5.63
N GLY A 147 -6.80 9.48 5.58
CA GLY A 147 -8.07 9.06 4.99
C GLY A 147 -8.96 8.40 6.03
N ILE A 148 -10.19 8.86 6.15
CA ILE A 148 -11.18 8.27 7.06
C ILE A 148 -12.31 7.68 6.23
N ALA A 149 -12.56 6.38 6.42
CA ALA A 149 -13.66 5.70 5.78
C ALA A 149 -14.96 5.96 6.52
N SER A 150 -16.01 6.30 5.78
CA SER A 150 -17.37 6.46 6.30
C SER A 150 -18.32 5.79 5.32
N GLY A 151 -18.84 4.62 5.69
CA GLY A 151 -19.61 3.79 4.77
C GLY A 151 -18.73 3.32 3.62
N GLU A 152 -19.18 3.56 2.39
CA GLU A 152 -18.46 3.18 1.17
C GLU A 152 -17.61 4.32 0.59
N LYS A 153 -17.32 5.33 1.40
CA LYS A 153 -16.54 6.49 0.98
C LYS A 153 -15.30 6.65 1.85
N MET A 154 -14.28 7.32 1.32
CA MET A 154 -13.13 7.72 2.09
C MET A 154 -12.85 9.20 1.82
N VAL A 155 -12.69 9.96 2.90
CA VAL A 155 -12.38 11.38 2.83
C VAL A 155 -10.93 11.58 3.21
N PHE A 156 -10.18 12.27 2.37
CA PHE A 156 -8.77 12.55 2.59
C PHE A 156 -8.55 14.00 3.02
N THR A 157 -7.64 14.18 3.95
CA THR A 157 -7.21 15.49 4.44
C THR A 157 -5.69 15.53 4.47
N GLU A 158 -5.11 16.64 4.04
CA GLU A 158 -3.68 16.87 4.18
C GLU A 158 -3.31 16.96 5.67
N MET A 159 -2.27 16.24 6.06
CA MET A 159 -1.73 16.35 7.41
C MET A 159 -0.59 17.36 7.40
N GLN A 160 -0.92 18.59 7.78
CA GLN A 160 0.05 19.68 7.89
C GLN A 160 0.49 19.85 9.34
N GLU A 161 1.75 20.28 9.55
CA GLU A 161 2.25 20.60 10.88
C GLU A 161 1.61 21.87 11.45
#